data_3f83f3aa83f9d8034202e52f99fbd9b4
#
_entry.id   3f83f3aa83f9d8034202e52f99fbd9b4
#
_cell.length_a   1.000
_cell.length_b   1.000
_cell.length_c   1.000
_cell.angle_alpha   90.00
_cell.angle_beta   90.00
_cell.angle_gamma   90.00
#
_symmetry.space_group_name_H-M   'P 1'
#
loop_
_entity.id
_entity.type
_entity.pdbx_description
1 polymer ?
#
loop_
_entity_poly.entity_id
_entity_poly.type
_entity_poly.pdbx_seq_one_letter_code
_entity_poly.pdbx_strand_id
1 'polypeptide(L)'
;VSINTVLNLSAFDLDQVLKRRPTFLEPEYPFEWTGVFSLKEGRYELSLDEGPDPTMSLVLFLDQGKDETSFTTGAEACVRLYAEKEQPINPGNIIPVGKHVNLQLQSSGTKSFIIDISKASDIGLFTQHTAEEFNLKITKSKAFTSEEKNYDQNFSILSPIAERVWVAEHEHDDKVGSIAIEREGDVNPEKLNKWLSRLLSEKGVDIFRTKGFISYSGETRRIVFQGVHMLF
;
A
#
# COMPACT_ATOMS: atom_id res chain seq x y z
N VAL A 1 -1.15 13.05 10.41
CA VAL A 1 -1.90 12.91 11.68
C VAL A 1 -0.88 12.91 12.81
N SER A 2 -0.84 13.97 13.66
CA SER A 2 0.04 13.98 14.81
C SER A 2 -0.46 12.96 15.84
N ILE A 3 0.37 11.99 16.18
CA ILE A 3 0.07 11.04 17.25
C ILE A 3 0.41 11.72 18.58
N ASN A 4 -0.60 12.18 19.29
CA ASN A 4 -0.45 12.58 20.68
C ASN A 4 -0.46 11.32 21.55
N THR A 5 0.66 10.98 22.14
CA THR A 5 0.76 9.89 23.09
C THR A 5 0.12 10.33 24.39
N VAL A 6 -1.08 9.85 24.70
CA VAL A 6 -1.71 10.04 25.99
C VAL A 6 -1.13 9.00 26.93
N LEU A 7 -0.25 9.43 27.80
CA LEU A 7 0.31 8.60 28.87
C LEU A 7 -0.68 8.59 30.03
N ASN A 8 -0.97 7.44 30.58
CA ASN A 8 -1.71 7.12 31.79
C ASN A 8 -2.41 8.31 32.49
N LEU A 9 -3.73 8.26 32.60
CA LEU A 9 -4.58 9.32 33.18
C LEU A 9 -4.19 9.75 34.62
N SER A 10 -3.50 8.91 35.37
CA SER A 10 -3.01 9.22 36.73
C SER A 10 -1.66 9.96 36.75
N ALA A 11 -0.96 10.04 35.63
CA ALA A 11 0.36 10.66 35.50
C ALA A 11 0.41 11.66 34.33
N PHE A 12 -0.75 12.23 33.97
CA PHE A 12 -0.88 13.13 32.84
C PHE A 12 -0.34 14.52 33.20
N ASP A 13 0.76 14.90 32.56
CA ASP A 13 1.29 16.26 32.59
C ASP A 13 0.98 16.96 31.26
N LEU A 14 -0.03 17.81 31.28
CA LEU A 14 -0.49 18.58 30.12
C LEU A 14 0.64 19.40 29.49
N ASP A 15 1.50 19.98 30.32
CA ASP A 15 2.61 20.82 29.88
C ASP A 15 3.66 19.99 29.10
N GLN A 16 3.89 18.75 29.46
CA GLN A 16 4.77 17.86 28.72
C GLN A 16 4.19 17.49 27.36
N VAL A 17 2.87 17.28 27.27
CA VAL A 17 2.19 16.98 26.00
C VAL A 17 2.21 18.20 25.07
N LEU A 18 1.95 19.38 25.61
CA LEU A 18 1.93 20.63 24.84
C LEU A 18 3.34 21.07 24.38
N LYS A 19 4.38 20.71 25.11
CA LYS A 19 5.78 21.02 24.78
C LYS A 19 6.40 20.02 23.80
N ARG A 20 5.79 18.86 23.60
CA ARG A 20 6.28 17.89 22.59
C ARG A 20 6.06 18.47 21.19
N ARG A 21 7.12 18.55 20.41
CA ARG A 21 7.02 18.82 18.98
C ARG A 21 6.24 17.66 18.35
N PRO A 22 5.25 17.95 17.50
CA PRO A 22 4.57 16.87 16.77
C PRO A 22 5.63 16.09 15.97
N THR A 23 5.70 14.80 16.20
CA THR A 23 6.46 13.91 15.33
C THR A 23 5.58 13.69 14.09
N PHE A 24 5.94 14.31 12.99
CA PHE A 24 5.31 14.00 11.72
C PHE A 24 5.83 12.62 11.32
N LEU A 25 4.93 11.63 11.33
CA LEU A 25 5.20 10.40 10.60
C LEU A 25 5.12 10.77 9.12
N GLU A 26 6.10 10.39 8.35
CA GLU A 26 5.99 10.46 6.91
C GLU A 26 4.78 9.64 6.48
N PRO A 27 3.93 10.15 5.57
CA PRO A 27 2.77 9.41 5.14
C PRO A 27 3.21 8.12 4.44
N GLU A 28 2.74 6.98 4.93
CA GLU A 28 2.88 5.71 4.24
C GLU A 28 1.87 5.68 3.09
N TYR A 29 2.37 5.56 1.87
CA TYR A 29 1.53 5.42 0.69
C TYR A 29 1.28 3.93 0.40
N PRO A 30 0.10 3.55 -0.14
CA PRO A 30 -0.19 2.17 -0.53
C PRO A 30 0.48 1.74 -1.84
N PHE A 31 1.38 2.56 -2.34
CA PHE A 31 2.18 2.35 -3.54
C PHE A 31 3.62 2.80 -3.28
N GLU A 32 4.57 2.16 -3.94
CA GLU A 32 6.00 2.41 -3.79
C GLU A 32 6.59 3.19 -4.96
N TRP A 33 5.93 3.17 -6.12
CA TRP A 33 6.42 3.83 -7.31
C TRP A 33 5.32 4.51 -8.12
N THR A 34 5.69 5.62 -8.76
CA THR A 34 4.87 6.30 -9.76
C THR A 34 5.72 6.66 -10.97
N GLY A 35 5.31 6.20 -12.14
CA GLY A 35 5.83 6.64 -13.42
C GLY A 35 4.81 7.46 -14.19
N VAL A 36 5.23 8.58 -14.76
CA VAL A 36 4.39 9.43 -15.60
C VAL A 36 4.75 9.20 -17.07
N PHE A 37 3.76 8.84 -17.89
CA PHE A 37 3.93 8.55 -19.31
C PHE A 37 3.07 9.47 -20.15
N SER A 38 3.68 10.13 -21.16
CA SER A 38 2.92 10.94 -22.13
C SER A 38 2.38 10.04 -23.23
N LEU A 39 1.09 9.71 -23.13
CA LEU A 39 0.44 8.78 -24.05
C LEU A 39 -0.49 9.55 -25.02
N LYS A 40 -0.38 9.24 -26.32
CA LYS A 40 -1.34 9.68 -27.32
C LYS A 40 -2.58 8.78 -27.31
N GLU A 41 -3.64 9.23 -27.98
CA GLU A 41 -4.79 8.35 -28.23
C GLU A 41 -4.36 7.03 -28.86
N GLY A 42 -4.89 5.91 -28.36
CA GLY A 42 -4.59 4.57 -28.84
C GLY A 42 -4.43 3.54 -27.74
N ARG A 43 -4.05 2.34 -28.16
CA ARG A 43 -3.85 1.20 -27.26
C ARG A 43 -2.37 0.96 -26.99
N TYR A 44 -2.09 0.66 -25.75
CA TYR A 44 -0.76 0.32 -25.23
C TYR A 44 -0.84 -1.00 -24.50
N GLU A 45 0.28 -1.68 -24.45
CA GLU A 45 0.47 -2.90 -23.69
C GLU A 45 1.34 -2.62 -22.47
N LEU A 46 0.83 -2.94 -21.29
CA LEU A 46 1.57 -2.99 -20.04
C LEU A 46 2.00 -4.43 -19.83
N SER A 47 3.29 -4.70 -19.78
CA SER A 47 3.84 -6.04 -19.52
C SER A 47 4.60 -6.05 -18.20
N LEU A 48 4.43 -7.15 -17.45
CA LEU A 48 5.12 -7.45 -16.20
C LEU A 48 5.66 -8.87 -16.24
N ASP A 49 6.87 -9.07 -15.76
CA ASP A 49 7.46 -10.37 -15.52
C ASP A 49 7.07 -10.91 -14.13
N GLU A 50 7.59 -12.08 -13.77
CA GLU A 50 7.46 -12.61 -12.43
C GLU A 50 8.18 -11.70 -11.43
N GLY A 51 7.55 -11.44 -10.30
CA GLY A 51 8.08 -10.59 -9.24
C GLY A 51 7.86 -11.21 -7.86
N PRO A 52 8.07 -10.44 -6.79
CA PRO A 52 7.96 -10.94 -5.41
C PRO A 52 6.55 -11.42 -5.06
N ASP A 53 5.51 -10.80 -5.64
CA ASP A 53 4.12 -11.11 -5.34
C ASP A 53 3.37 -11.72 -6.54
N PRO A 54 2.36 -12.58 -6.28
CA PRO A 54 1.54 -13.18 -7.32
C PRO A 54 0.55 -12.20 -7.97
N THR A 55 0.50 -10.97 -7.47
CA THR A 55 -0.38 -9.90 -7.95
C THR A 55 0.31 -8.55 -7.87
N MET A 56 -0.18 -7.58 -8.62
CA MET A 56 0.26 -6.18 -8.59
C MET A 56 -0.94 -5.25 -8.44
N SER A 57 -1.06 -4.58 -7.30
CA SER A 57 -2.05 -3.52 -7.14
C SER A 57 -1.57 -2.24 -7.81
N LEU A 58 -2.44 -1.60 -8.58
CA LEU A 58 -2.14 -0.33 -9.23
C LEU A 58 -3.36 0.56 -9.49
N VAL A 59 -3.06 1.83 -9.78
CA VAL A 59 -4.01 2.83 -10.29
C VAL A 59 -3.41 3.53 -11.50
N LEU A 60 -4.19 3.61 -12.60
CA LEU A 60 -3.92 4.53 -13.71
C LEU A 60 -4.62 5.86 -13.43
N PHE A 61 -3.86 6.95 -13.34
CA PHE A 61 -4.36 8.27 -13.02
C PHE A 61 -4.15 9.23 -14.19
N LEU A 62 -5.23 9.90 -14.65
CA LEU A 62 -5.17 10.83 -15.77
C LEU A 62 -4.62 12.20 -15.36
N ASP A 63 -4.04 12.89 -16.35
CA ASP A 63 -3.57 14.27 -16.22
C ASP A 63 -2.58 14.48 -15.06
N GLN A 64 -1.71 13.47 -14.84
CA GLN A 64 -0.66 13.53 -13.85
C GLN A 64 0.43 14.51 -14.26
N GLY A 65 0.63 15.57 -13.47
CA GLY A 65 1.75 16.49 -13.67
C GLY A 65 3.10 15.88 -13.28
N LYS A 66 4.18 16.57 -13.64
CA LYS A 66 5.57 16.08 -13.55
C LYS A 66 6.38 16.73 -12.43
N ASP A 67 5.86 17.82 -11.87
CA ASP A 67 6.50 18.55 -10.78
C ASP A 67 6.14 17.95 -9.42
N GLU A 68 6.90 18.32 -8.40
CA GLU A 68 6.78 17.81 -7.03
C GLU A 68 5.38 18.00 -6.43
N THR A 69 4.76 19.14 -6.69
CA THR A 69 3.40 19.44 -6.21
C THR A 69 2.37 18.54 -6.88
N SER A 70 2.52 18.30 -8.18
CA SER A 70 1.65 17.41 -8.95
C SER A 70 1.78 15.95 -8.49
N PHE A 71 2.99 15.49 -8.19
CA PHE A 71 3.20 14.16 -7.60
C PHE A 71 2.48 14.03 -6.25
N THR A 72 2.62 15.01 -5.36
CA THR A 72 1.96 15.00 -4.06
C THR A 72 0.43 15.01 -4.21
N THR A 73 -0.11 15.87 -5.08
CA THR A 73 -1.55 15.94 -5.34
C THR A 73 -2.09 14.66 -5.95
N GLY A 74 -1.37 14.07 -6.91
CA GLY A 74 -1.71 12.78 -7.51
C GLY A 74 -1.70 11.64 -6.48
N ALA A 75 -0.68 11.62 -5.61
CA ALA A 75 -0.58 10.64 -4.53
C ALA A 75 -1.77 10.71 -3.58
N GLU A 76 -2.15 11.93 -3.12
CA GLU A 76 -3.32 12.11 -2.26
C GLU A 76 -4.63 11.63 -2.91
N ALA A 77 -4.79 11.87 -4.22
CA ALA A 77 -5.93 11.37 -4.97
C ALA A 77 -5.89 9.84 -5.09
N CYS A 78 -4.74 9.25 -5.39
CA CYS A 78 -4.56 7.81 -5.53
C CYS A 78 -4.76 7.06 -4.21
N VAL A 79 -4.34 7.60 -3.06
CA VAL A 79 -4.64 7.01 -1.74
C VAL A 79 -6.15 6.77 -1.55
N ARG A 80 -6.99 7.70 -2.01
CA ARG A 80 -8.45 7.53 -1.93
C ARG A 80 -8.94 6.43 -2.85
N LEU A 81 -8.37 6.31 -4.06
CA LEU A 81 -8.69 5.24 -5.00
C LEU A 81 -8.26 3.87 -4.46
N TYR A 82 -7.08 3.77 -3.86
CA TYR A 82 -6.60 2.55 -3.20
C TYR A 82 -7.47 2.12 -2.00
N ALA A 83 -8.19 3.04 -1.37
CA ALA A 83 -9.15 2.71 -0.32
C ALA A 83 -10.47 2.13 -0.86
N GLU A 84 -10.73 2.22 -2.17
CA GLU A 84 -11.87 1.57 -2.80
C GLU A 84 -11.62 0.06 -2.92
N LYS A 85 -12.72 -0.70 -3.15
CA LYS A 85 -12.62 -2.14 -3.40
C LYS A 85 -11.81 -2.39 -4.67
N GLU A 86 -10.73 -3.12 -4.56
CA GLU A 86 -9.90 -3.52 -5.69
C GLU A 86 -10.66 -4.41 -6.68
N GLN A 87 -10.33 -4.26 -7.96
CA GLN A 87 -10.90 -5.04 -9.05
C GLN A 87 -9.83 -5.97 -9.63
N PRO A 88 -10.03 -7.30 -9.59
CA PRO A 88 -9.07 -8.23 -10.19
C PRO A 88 -9.09 -8.11 -11.72
N ILE A 89 -7.93 -7.97 -12.33
CA ILE A 89 -7.75 -7.90 -13.78
C ILE A 89 -6.87 -9.06 -14.24
N ASN A 90 -7.39 -9.89 -15.11
CA ASN A 90 -6.62 -10.98 -15.72
C ASN A 90 -5.80 -10.50 -16.93
N PRO A 91 -4.68 -11.17 -17.25
CA PRO A 91 -3.91 -10.89 -18.46
C PRO A 91 -4.78 -10.81 -19.72
N GLY A 92 -4.44 -9.89 -20.62
CA GLY A 92 -5.18 -9.62 -21.86
C GLY A 92 -6.36 -8.66 -21.71
N ASN A 93 -6.76 -8.29 -20.49
CA ASN A 93 -7.86 -7.37 -20.26
C ASN A 93 -7.41 -5.92 -20.15
N ILE A 94 -8.37 -5.00 -20.32
CA ILE A 94 -8.16 -3.56 -20.23
C ILE A 94 -8.10 -3.15 -18.76
N ILE A 95 -7.11 -2.34 -18.41
CA ILE A 95 -6.98 -1.69 -17.11
C ILE A 95 -7.85 -0.42 -17.11
N PRO A 96 -8.88 -0.33 -16.27
CA PRO A 96 -9.71 0.86 -16.19
C PRO A 96 -8.95 2.02 -15.54
N VAL A 97 -9.11 3.21 -16.11
CA VAL A 97 -8.54 4.45 -15.57
C VAL A 97 -9.30 4.90 -14.32
N GLY A 98 -8.59 5.45 -13.33
CA GLY A 98 -9.18 5.99 -12.11
C GLY A 98 -9.83 4.94 -11.21
N LYS A 99 -9.35 3.68 -11.27
CA LYS A 99 -9.81 2.60 -10.41
C LYS A 99 -8.64 1.87 -9.77
N HIS A 100 -8.86 1.40 -8.54
CA HIS A 100 -7.95 0.47 -7.88
C HIS A 100 -8.11 -0.91 -8.49
N VAL A 101 -7.06 -1.42 -9.11
CA VAL A 101 -7.04 -2.74 -9.73
C VAL A 101 -5.94 -3.62 -9.15
N ASN A 102 -6.18 -4.92 -9.21
CA ASN A 102 -5.23 -5.94 -8.80
C ASN A 102 -4.95 -6.85 -10.00
N LEU A 103 -3.79 -6.69 -10.61
CA LEU A 103 -3.35 -7.49 -11.76
C LEU A 103 -2.97 -8.89 -11.31
N GLN A 104 -3.54 -9.90 -11.97
CA GLN A 104 -3.29 -11.31 -11.66
C GLN A 104 -2.05 -11.82 -12.39
N LEU A 105 -1.00 -12.20 -11.64
CA LEU A 105 0.31 -12.61 -12.17
C LEU A 105 0.67 -14.07 -11.89
N GLN A 106 -0.27 -14.86 -11.38
CA GLN A 106 -0.08 -16.20 -10.77
C GLN A 106 0.49 -17.30 -11.69
N SER A 107 0.64 -17.07 -12.99
CA SER A 107 1.24 -18.05 -13.91
C SER A 107 2.68 -17.67 -14.24
N SER A 108 3.49 -18.62 -14.72
CA SER A 108 4.86 -18.34 -15.17
C SER A 108 4.92 -17.45 -16.42
N GLY A 109 6.02 -16.73 -16.60
CA GLY A 109 6.31 -15.88 -17.75
C GLY A 109 5.66 -14.49 -17.71
N THR A 110 5.97 -13.66 -18.69
CA THR A 110 5.50 -12.28 -18.84
C THR A 110 3.98 -12.21 -18.99
N LYS A 111 3.33 -11.32 -18.28
CA LYS A 111 1.89 -11.01 -18.36
C LYS A 111 1.68 -9.67 -19.02
N SER A 112 0.70 -9.61 -19.91
CA SER A 112 0.36 -8.41 -20.66
C SER A 112 -1.07 -7.96 -20.36
N PHE A 113 -1.25 -6.64 -20.21
CA PHE A 113 -2.52 -5.98 -19.96
C PHE A 113 -2.67 -4.81 -20.94
N ILE A 114 -3.89 -4.36 -21.18
CA ILE A 114 -4.18 -3.32 -22.17
C ILE A 114 -4.48 -2.00 -21.45
N ILE A 115 -3.80 -0.93 -21.88
CA ILE A 115 -4.14 0.45 -21.55
C ILE A 115 -4.78 1.06 -22.78
N ASP A 116 -6.03 1.53 -22.66
CA ASP A 116 -6.77 2.14 -23.76
C ASP A 116 -6.96 3.64 -23.48
N ILE A 117 -6.34 4.48 -24.28
CA ILE A 117 -6.30 5.94 -24.12
C ILE A 117 -7.18 6.58 -25.18
N SER A 118 -8.30 7.16 -24.74
CA SER A 118 -9.30 7.80 -25.62
C SER A 118 -8.92 9.23 -26.04
N LYS A 119 -8.00 9.88 -25.31
CA LYS A 119 -7.50 11.23 -25.58
C LYS A 119 -6.07 11.35 -25.05
N ALA A 120 -5.21 12.00 -25.81
CA ALA A 120 -3.82 12.24 -25.39
C ALA A 120 -3.76 12.88 -23.98
N SER A 121 -3.00 12.29 -23.09
CA SER A 121 -2.84 12.73 -21.71
C SER A 121 -1.52 12.24 -21.13
N ASP A 122 -1.04 12.91 -20.09
CA ASP A 122 0.02 12.40 -19.22
C ASP A 122 -0.63 11.49 -18.16
N ILE A 123 -0.23 10.23 -18.16
CA ILE A 123 -0.80 9.18 -17.31
C ILE A 123 0.16 8.88 -16.18
N GLY A 124 -0.30 9.00 -14.95
CA GLY A 124 0.39 8.50 -13.76
C GLY A 124 0.05 7.03 -13.53
N LEU A 125 1.07 6.19 -13.48
CA LEU A 125 0.95 4.78 -13.09
C LEU A 125 1.47 4.64 -11.67
N PHE A 126 0.57 4.46 -10.71
CA PHE A 126 0.88 4.27 -9.30
C PHE A 126 0.82 2.77 -8.99
N THR A 127 1.94 2.17 -8.59
CA THR A 127 2.06 0.72 -8.39
C THR A 127 2.49 0.38 -6.97
N GLN A 128 1.96 -0.74 -6.44
CA GLN A 128 2.28 -1.27 -5.11
C GLN A 128 3.77 -1.54 -4.94
N HIS A 129 4.43 -2.01 -5.98
CA HIS A 129 5.86 -2.32 -6.04
C HIS A 129 6.57 -1.42 -7.05
N THR A 130 7.89 -1.41 -7.02
CA THR A 130 8.68 -0.68 -8.00
C THR A 130 8.59 -1.30 -9.40
N ALA A 131 8.79 -0.49 -10.42
CA ALA A 131 8.76 -0.96 -11.81
C ALA A 131 9.84 -2.01 -12.11
N GLU A 132 10.98 -1.91 -11.42
CA GLU A 132 12.13 -2.80 -11.61
C GLU A 132 11.86 -4.21 -11.12
N GLU A 133 11.16 -4.39 -9.99
CA GLU A 133 10.87 -5.69 -9.39
C GLU A 133 10.07 -6.61 -10.30
N PHE A 134 9.25 -6.05 -11.17
CA PHE A 134 8.43 -6.78 -12.14
C PHE A 134 8.86 -6.56 -13.60
N ASN A 135 10.01 -5.92 -13.84
CA ASN A 135 10.47 -5.55 -15.18
C ASN A 135 9.35 -4.90 -16.02
N LEU A 136 8.60 -3.99 -15.38
CA LEU A 136 7.42 -3.31 -15.94
C LEU A 136 7.79 -2.53 -17.20
N LYS A 137 7.06 -2.77 -18.29
CA LYS A 137 7.25 -2.08 -19.57
C LYS A 137 5.92 -1.65 -20.14
N ILE A 138 5.90 -0.46 -20.75
CA ILE A 138 4.78 0.00 -21.58
C ILE A 138 5.27 0.06 -23.02
N THR A 139 4.53 -0.55 -23.92
CA THR A 139 4.78 -0.52 -25.36
C THR A 139 3.55 -0.06 -26.09
N LYS A 140 3.72 0.63 -27.21
CA LYS A 140 2.59 1.01 -28.06
C LYS A 140 2.10 -0.23 -28.80
N SER A 141 0.84 -0.63 -28.58
CA SER A 141 0.21 -1.70 -29.33
C SER A 141 0.06 -1.26 -30.80
N LYS A 142 0.52 -2.09 -31.74
CA LYS A 142 0.23 -1.84 -33.16
C LYS A 142 -1.29 -2.04 -33.34
N ALA A 143 -1.99 -0.99 -33.74
CA ALA A 143 -3.36 -1.12 -34.21
C ALA A 143 -3.37 -2.19 -35.31
N PHE A 144 -4.29 -3.15 -35.20
CA PHE A 144 -4.63 -4.08 -36.28
C PHE A 144 -5.25 -3.29 -37.43
N THR A 145 -4.41 -2.58 -38.20
CA THR A 145 -4.82 -2.06 -39.50
C THR A 145 -4.46 -3.12 -40.51
N SER A 146 -5.48 -3.65 -41.15
CA SER A 146 -5.45 -4.77 -42.09
C SER A 146 -4.64 -4.49 -43.38
N GLU A 147 -3.82 -3.45 -43.45
CA GLU A 147 -3.21 -3.03 -44.72
C GLU A 147 -1.67 -2.87 -44.75
N GLU A 148 -0.94 -3.09 -43.63
CA GLU A 148 0.52 -3.01 -43.70
C GLU A 148 1.22 -4.31 -43.33
N LYS A 149 1.63 -5.07 -44.39
CA LYS A 149 2.49 -6.27 -44.32
C LYS A 149 3.98 -5.94 -44.10
N ASN A 150 4.33 -4.97 -43.31
CA ASN A 150 5.73 -4.73 -42.93
C ASN A 150 5.92 -4.99 -41.43
N TYR A 151 6.45 -6.15 -41.12
CA TYR A 151 6.92 -6.56 -39.80
C TYR A 151 8.18 -5.76 -39.43
N ASP A 152 8.00 -4.54 -38.96
CA ASP A 152 9.07 -3.85 -38.23
C ASP A 152 8.92 -4.19 -36.76
N GLN A 153 9.80 -5.10 -36.28
CA GLN A 153 9.78 -5.67 -34.92
C GLN A 153 10.27 -4.70 -33.82
N ASN A 154 10.38 -3.41 -34.11
CA ASN A 154 10.76 -2.43 -33.11
C ASN A 154 9.55 -2.01 -32.26
N PHE A 155 9.23 -2.83 -31.23
CA PHE A 155 8.41 -2.39 -30.12
C PHE A 155 9.18 -1.29 -29.38
N SER A 156 8.79 -0.04 -29.58
CA SER A 156 9.36 1.05 -28.80
C SER A 156 8.86 0.96 -27.37
N ILE A 157 9.73 0.53 -26.46
CA ILE A 157 9.46 0.61 -25.01
C ILE A 157 9.40 2.09 -24.66
N LEU A 158 8.33 2.50 -23.99
CA LEU A 158 8.15 3.86 -23.51
C LEU A 158 8.82 4.01 -22.16
N SER A 159 9.69 5.01 -22.04
CA SER A 159 10.23 5.42 -20.76
C SER A 159 9.31 6.44 -20.10
N PRO A 160 9.22 6.43 -18.75
CA PRO A 160 8.51 7.50 -18.04
C PRO A 160 9.18 8.86 -18.32
N ILE A 161 8.38 9.89 -18.48
CA ILE A 161 8.86 11.27 -18.63
C ILE A 161 9.18 11.94 -17.29
N ALA A 162 8.65 11.38 -16.20
CA ALA A 162 9.00 11.66 -14.82
C ALA A 162 8.64 10.44 -13.99
N GLU A 163 9.37 10.22 -12.90
CA GLU A 163 9.09 9.13 -11.96
C GLU A 163 9.42 9.54 -10.53
N ARG A 164 8.80 8.86 -9.58
CA ARG A 164 9.05 9.03 -8.16
C ARG A 164 8.92 7.69 -7.43
N VAL A 165 9.88 7.43 -6.56
CA VAL A 165 9.83 6.33 -5.59
C VAL A 165 9.32 6.90 -4.27
N TRP A 166 8.34 6.22 -3.66
CA TRP A 166 7.65 6.66 -2.44
C TRP A 166 8.11 5.87 -1.21
N VAL A 167 9.24 5.26 -1.30
CA VAL A 167 9.75 4.44 -0.22
C VAL A 167 9.89 5.30 1.03
N ALA A 168 8.98 5.13 1.99
CA ALA A 168 9.41 5.15 3.36
C ALA A 168 10.43 4.01 3.45
N GLU A 169 11.60 4.25 4.05
CA GLU A 169 12.55 3.18 4.33
C GLU A 169 11.85 2.12 5.19
N HIS A 170 11.07 1.25 4.54
CA HIS A 170 10.61 0.02 5.13
C HIS A 170 11.81 -0.92 5.10
N GLU A 171 12.71 -0.75 6.05
CA GLU A 171 13.36 -1.93 6.57
C GLU A 171 12.20 -2.81 7.06
N HIS A 172 11.81 -3.80 6.25
CA HIS A 172 11.08 -4.95 6.78
C HIS A 172 11.96 -5.47 7.91
N ASP A 173 11.64 -5.03 9.12
CA ASP A 173 12.37 -5.49 10.29
C ASP A 173 11.94 -6.95 10.46
N ASP A 174 12.69 -7.87 9.83
CA ASP A 174 12.56 -9.33 9.98
C ASP A 174 12.57 -9.75 11.45
N LYS A 175 12.83 -8.80 12.35
CA LYS A 175 12.82 -8.97 13.80
C LYS A 175 11.43 -8.73 14.41
N VAL A 176 10.47 -8.17 13.68
CA VAL A 176 9.12 -7.93 14.18
C VAL A 176 8.23 -9.14 13.84
N GLY A 177 7.95 -9.93 14.87
CA GLY A 177 7.07 -11.09 14.78
C GLY A 177 5.68 -10.81 15.37
N SER A 178 4.71 -11.62 15.00
CA SER A 178 3.36 -11.63 15.58
C SER A 178 3.14 -12.89 16.41
N ILE A 179 2.58 -12.74 17.61
CA ILE A 179 2.20 -13.85 18.49
C ILE A 179 0.69 -13.79 18.70
N ALA A 180 -0.01 -14.86 18.32
CA ALA A 180 -1.42 -15.04 18.63
C ALA A 180 -1.57 -16.00 19.82
N ILE A 181 -2.41 -15.62 20.80
CA ILE A 181 -2.76 -16.45 21.94
C ILE A 181 -4.26 -16.66 21.92
N GLU A 182 -4.70 -17.89 21.76
CA GLU A 182 -6.10 -18.28 21.82
C GLU A 182 -6.30 -19.26 22.97
N ARG A 183 -7.34 -19.03 23.78
CA ARG A 183 -7.70 -19.89 24.89
C ARG A 183 -9.19 -19.89 25.09
N GLU A 184 -9.75 -21.05 25.30
CA GLU A 184 -11.14 -21.23 25.70
C GLU A 184 -11.37 -20.93 27.20
N GLY A 185 -12.53 -20.37 27.51
CA GLY A 185 -13.00 -20.06 28.86
C GLY A 185 -12.72 -18.62 29.30
N ASP A 186 -13.24 -18.33 30.50
CA ASP A 186 -13.14 -17.00 31.09
C ASP A 186 -11.81 -16.76 31.80
N VAL A 187 -11.35 -15.55 31.78
CA VAL A 187 -10.10 -15.12 32.43
C VAL A 187 -10.42 -14.41 33.75
N ASN A 188 -9.64 -14.69 34.77
CA ASN A 188 -9.71 -13.95 36.04
C ASN A 188 -9.04 -12.56 35.85
N PRO A 189 -9.76 -11.42 36.09
CA PRO A 189 -9.23 -10.08 35.85
C PRO A 189 -7.96 -9.77 36.63
N GLU A 190 -7.90 -10.14 37.90
CA GLU A 190 -6.74 -9.85 38.75
C GLU A 190 -5.49 -10.57 38.29
N LYS A 191 -5.64 -11.87 37.92
CA LYS A 191 -4.53 -12.65 37.37
C LYS A 191 -4.06 -12.10 36.03
N LEU A 192 -4.98 -11.67 35.16
CA LEU A 192 -4.63 -11.07 33.87
C LEU A 192 -3.88 -9.77 34.06
N ASN A 193 -4.37 -8.86 34.91
CA ASN A 193 -3.71 -7.60 35.20
C ASN A 193 -2.30 -7.80 35.76
N LYS A 194 -2.13 -8.74 36.66
CA LYS A 194 -0.81 -9.07 37.21
C LYS A 194 0.13 -9.62 36.14
N TRP A 195 -0.37 -10.46 35.25
CA TRP A 195 0.41 -11.03 34.16
C TRP A 195 0.79 -9.94 33.12
N LEU A 196 -0.16 -9.08 32.74
CA LEU A 196 0.09 -7.96 31.83
C LEU A 196 1.11 -6.97 32.41
N SER A 197 0.96 -6.60 33.66
CA SER A 197 1.92 -5.71 34.32
C SER A 197 3.34 -6.30 34.32
N ARG A 198 3.46 -7.59 34.55
CA ARG A 198 4.75 -8.27 34.48
C ARG A 198 5.29 -8.31 33.06
N LEU A 199 4.46 -8.69 32.08
CA LEU A 199 4.84 -8.74 30.67
C LEU A 199 5.35 -7.39 30.18
N LEU A 200 4.64 -6.30 30.51
CA LEU A 200 5.03 -4.96 30.12
C LEU A 200 6.30 -4.48 30.84
N SER A 201 6.47 -4.84 32.12
CA SER A 201 7.70 -4.51 32.84
C SER A 201 8.92 -5.22 32.26
N GLU A 202 8.77 -6.47 31.80
CA GLU A 202 9.89 -7.30 31.32
C GLU A 202 10.14 -7.13 29.81
N LYS A 203 9.09 -6.89 29.00
CA LYS A 203 9.11 -6.94 27.54
C LYS A 203 8.42 -5.77 26.84
N GLY A 204 7.94 -4.79 27.58
CA GLY A 204 7.12 -3.70 27.01
C GLY A 204 7.82 -2.89 25.92
N VAL A 205 9.15 -2.76 25.99
CA VAL A 205 9.95 -2.08 24.95
C VAL A 205 9.92 -2.83 23.62
N ASP A 206 9.78 -4.16 23.66
CA ASP A 206 9.78 -5.03 22.48
C ASP A 206 8.35 -5.25 21.93
N ILE A 207 7.32 -4.75 22.63
CA ILE A 207 5.92 -4.94 22.25
C ILE A 207 5.37 -3.68 21.60
N PHE A 208 5.26 -3.69 20.28
CA PHE A 208 4.78 -2.53 19.52
C PHE A 208 3.26 -2.36 19.58
N ARG A 209 2.52 -3.48 19.55
CA ARG A 209 1.07 -3.44 19.54
C ARG A 209 0.49 -4.72 20.15
N THR A 210 -0.58 -4.55 20.91
CA THR A 210 -1.42 -5.64 21.43
C THR A 210 -2.87 -5.38 21.13
N LYS A 211 -3.61 -6.42 20.78
CA LYS A 211 -5.07 -6.34 20.60
C LYS A 211 -5.69 -7.70 20.86
N GLY A 212 -6.93 -7.70 21.33
CA GLY A 212 -7.66 -8.94 21.54
C GLY A 212 -9.05 -8.75 22.13
N PHE A 213 -9.72 -9.88 22.31
CA PHE A 213 -11.00 -9.98 23.00
C PHE A 213 -10.84 -10.85 24.22
N ILE A 214 -11.32 -10.41 25.37
CA ILE A 214 -11.18 -11.10 26.64
C ILE A 214 -12.57 -11.32 27.22
N SER A 215 -12.85 -12.57 27.63
CA SER A 215 -14.02 -12.90 28.46
C SER A 215 -13.59 -12.97 29.91
N TYR A 216 -14.23 -12.24 30.80
CA TYR A 216 -14.00 -12.29 32.24
C TYR A 216 -15.03 -13.14 32.95
N SER A 217 -14.56 -13.86 33.97
CA SER A 217 -15.45 -14.65 34.84
C SER A 217 -16.49 -13.74 35.49
N GLY A 218 -17.77 -14.03 35.26
CA GLY A 218 -18.90 -13.28 35.81
C GLY A 218 -19.41 -12.14 34.94
N GLU A 219 -18.79 -11.90 33.79
CA GLU A 219 -19.24 -10.90 32.80
C GLU A 219 -19.88 -11.58 31.59
N THR A 220 -20.97 -11.00 31.08
CA THR A 220 -21.66 -11.50 29.90
C THR A 220 -21.12 -10.89 28.60
N ARG A 221 -20.34 -9.82 28.68
CA ARG A 221 -19.77 -9.09 27.56
C ARG A 221 -18.29 -9.36 27.41
N ARG A 222 -17.84 -9.51 26.17
CA ARG A 222 -16.40 -9.55 25.86
C ARG A 222 -15.82 -8.14 25.95
N ILE A 223 -14.65 -8.04 26.52
CA ILE A 223 -13.90 -6.79 26.64
C ILE A 223 -12.91 -6.73 25.50
N VAL A 224 -12.88 -5.58 24.80
CA VAL A 224 -11.86 -5.30 23.78
C VAL A 224 -10.62 -4.81 24.49
N PHE A 225 -9.51 -5.46 24.22
CA PHE A 225 -8.21 -5.10 24.74
C PHE A 225 -7.36 -4.55 23.59
N GLN A 226 -6.77 -3.38 23.79
CA GLN A 226 -5.90 -2.76 22.78
C GLN A 226 -4.82 -1.93 23.47
N GLY A 227 -3.59 -2.13 23.08
CA GLY A 227 -2.44 -1.37 23.54
C GLY A 227 -1.48 -1.03 22.39
N VAL A 228 -0.80 0.09 22.52
CA VAL A 228 0.29 0.53 21.63
C VAL A 228 1.51 0.77 22.50
N HIS A 229 2.61 0.07 22.23
CA HIS A 229 3.76 0.01 23.12
C HIS A 229 3.36 -0.41 24.55
N MET A 230 3.80 0.35 25.54
CA MET A 230 3.49 0.10 26.97
C MET A 230 2.18 0.73 27.43
N LEU A 231 1.32 1.23 26.49
CA LEU A 231 0.05 1.89 26.80
C LEU A 231 -1.13 0.95 26.51
N PHE A 232 -2.04 0.82 27.47
CA PHE A 232 -3.27 0.02 27.40
C PHE A 232 -4.47 0.84 27.83
#